data_5556d37897e6363039bbeb7eec2e5d5c
#
_entry.id   5556d37897e6363039bbeb7eec2e5d5c
#
_cell.length_a   1.000
_cell.length_b   1.000
_cell.length_c   1.000
_cell.angle_alpha   90.00
_cell.angle_beta   90.00
_cell.angle_gamma   90.00
#
_symmetry.space_group_name_H-M   'P 1'
#
loop_
_entity.id
_entity.type
_entity.pdbx_description
1 polymer ?
#
loop_
_entity_poly.entity_id
_entity_poly.type
_entity_poly.pdbx_seq_one_letter_code
_entity_poly.pdbx_strand_id
1 'polypeptide(L)'
;MTDPLAPLLSLPGVADAASAAKDAVFQVHRHRVNLRGWATTAAEASVRAARASAALEGGPTDIPESGEVSDPVLAGSLRIAEALGGLVATWQRAPLQALARLHVLAAADLTTDVGRPRVSEDVSQRLDMLGSLVTGGTSVPAPIVVAVVHGELLGLAPFGVANGVVARAAARMTSISTGLDPKGLGVPEVACLRRSAEYEAASVAFASGSLEGLAQWILFVCSSLEAGAREAKSIADAALTS
;
A
#
# COMPACT_ATOMS: atom_id res chain seq x y z
N MET A 1 18.32 9.60 19.76
CA MET A 1 17.21 10.26 19.06
C MET A 1 15.95 9.50 19.42
N THR A 2 14.88 10.18 19.79
CA THR A 2 13.60 9.54 20.11
C THR A 2 12.94 9.14 18.79
N ASP A 3 12.37 7.93 18.70
CA ASP A 3 11.67 7.45 17.52
C ASP A 3 10.45 8.36 17.23
N PRO A 4 10.37 8.97 16.03
CA PRO A 4 9.32 9.94 15.72
C PRO A 4 7.92 9.34 15.70
N LEU A 5 7.78 8.03 15.44
CA LEU A 5 6.48 7.35 15.39
C LEU A 5 6.10 6.67 16.72
N ALA A 6 7.02 6.60 17.71
CA ALA A 6 6.73 5.95 18.99
C ALA A 6 5.46 6.50 19.70
N PRO A 7 5.17 7.81 19.67
CA PRO A 7 3.94 8.35 20.28
C PRO A 7 2.64 7.75 19.72
N LEU A 8 2.64 7.27 18.46
CA LEU A 8 1.45 6.67 17.83
C LEU A 8 0.99 5.38 18.53
N LEU A 9 1.92 4.66 19.17
CA LEU A 9 1.61 3.46 19.95
C LEU A 9 0.74 3.74 21.18
N SER A 10 0.77 4.98 21.67
CA SER A 10 -0.03 5.40 22.84
C SER A 10 -1.46 5.81 22.45
N LEU A 11 -1.78 5.90 21.17
CA LEU A 11 -3.13 6.22 20.72
C LEU A 11 -4.10 5.06 21.03
N PRO A 12 -5.34 5.36 21.40
CA PRO A 12 -6.30 4.33 21.79
C PRO A 12 -6.49 3.22 20.75
N GLY A 13 -6.27 1.96 21.15
CA GLY A 13 -6.46 0.77 20.31
C GLY A 13 -5.38 0.52 19.25
N VAL A 14 -4.46 1.44 19.02
CA VAL A 14 -3.46 1.34 17.93
C VAL A 14 -2.50 0.17 18.13
N ALA A 15 -1.97 -0.01 19.34
CA ALA A 15 -1.03 -1.10 19.61
C ALA A 15 -1.67 -2.48 19.41
N ASP A 16 -2.90 -2.66 19.90
CA ASP A 16 -3.64 -3.92 19.77
C ASP A 16 -4.01 -4.20 18.31
N ALA A 17 -4.48 -3.19 17.57
CA ALA A 17 -4.81 -3.32 16.17
C ALA A 17 -3.58 -3.66 15.31
N ALA A 18 -2.43 -3.05 15.59
CA ALA A 18 -1.17 -3.36 14.91
C ALA A 18 -0.72 -4.81 15.18
N SER A 19 -0.89 -5.31 16.41
CA SER A 19 -0.60 -6.70 16.75
C SER A 19 -1.53 -7.66 16.02
N ALA A 20 -2.85 -7.40 16.02
CA ALA A 20 -3.85 -8.23 15.33
C ALA A 20 -3.59 -8.30 13.81
N ALA A 21 -3.29 -7.16 13.19
CA ALA A 21 -2.97 -7.08 11.77
C ALA A 21 -1.71 -7.90 11.43
N LYS A 22 -0.64 -7.77 12.23
CA LYS A 22 0.59 -8.56 12.08
C LYS A 22 0.31 -10.05 12.16
N ASP A 23 -0.47 -10.48 13.17
CA ASP A 23 -0.79 -11.89 13.38
C ASP A 23 -1.63 -12.45 12.22
N ALA A 24 -2.62 -11.70 11.74
CA ALA A 24 -3.43 -12.09 10.60
C ALA A 24 -2.59 -12.29 9.32
N VAL A 25 -1.69 -11.36 9.02
CA VAL A 25 -0.79 -11.49 7.87
C VAL A 25 0.17 -12.66 8.04
N PHE A 26 0.72 -12.86 9.24
CA PHE A 26 1.60 -13.99 9.53
C PHE A 26 0.93 -15.34 9.27
N GLN A 27 -0.36 -15.50 9.60
CA GLN A 27 -1.09 -16.75 9.35
C GLN A 27 -1.20 -17.10 7.86
N VAL A 28 -1.28 -16.10 6.98
CA VAL A 28 -1.31 -16.31 5.53
C VAL A 28 -0.02 -16.99 5.04
N HIS A 29 1.13 -16.58 5.58
CA HIS A 29 2.43 -17.15 5.21
C HIS A 29 2.61 -18.60 5.66
N ARG A 30 1.86 -19.02 6.68
CA ARG A 30 1.84 -20.40 7.17
C ARG A 30 0.86 -21.32 6.44
N HIS A 31 0.01 -20.76 5.56
CA HIS A 31 -0.90 -21.56 4.77
C HIS A 31 -0.11 -22.55 3.89
N ARG A 32 -0.55 -23.83 3.84
CA ARG A 32 0.19 -24.92 3.19
C ARG A 32 0.57 -24.64 1.72
N VAL A 33 -0.32 -23.96 0.97
CA VAL A 33 -0.05 -23.54 -0.42
C VAL A 33 1.10 -22.53 -0.45
N ASN A 34 1.08 -21.55 0.45
CA ASN A 34 2.04 -20.45 0.47
C ASN A 34 3.44 -20.87 0.99
N LEU A 35 3.57 -22.06 1.57
CA LEU A 35 4.88 -22.58 1.97
C LEU A 35 5.76 -22.91 0.76
N ARG A 36 5.19 -23.40 -0.36
CA ARG A 36 5.92 -23.84 -1.56
C ARG A 36 5.45 -23.18 -2.85
N GLY A 37 4.14 -22.94 -2.99
CA GLY A 37 3.50 -22.39 -4.21
C GLY A 37 3.13 -20.90 -4.13
N TRP A 38 3.74 -20.14 -3.24
CA TRP A 38 3.39 -18.74 -2.96
C TRP A 38 3.48 -17.80 -4.19
N ALA A 39 4.31 -18.12 -5.18
CA ALA A 39 4.47 -17.26 -6.36
C ALA A 39 3.16 -17.11 -7.16
N THR A 40 2.40 -18.20 -7.31
CA THR A 40 1.10 -18.17 -7.99
C THR A 40 0.06 -17.37 -7.20
N THR A 41 -0.02 -17.58 -5.87
CA THR A 41 -0.95 -16.84 -5.02
C THR A 41 -0.56 -15.36 -4.90
N ALA A 42 0.73 -15.02 -4.92
CA ALA A 42 1.20 -13.64 -4.93
C ALA A 42 0.88 -12.94 -6.26
N ALA A 43 0.99 -13.63 -7.40
CA ALA A 43 0.61 -13.09 -8.69
C ALA A 43 -0.90 -12.76 -8.73
N GLU A 44 -1.75 -13.68 -8.30
CA GLU A 44 -3.19 -13.45 -8.17
C GLU A 44 -3.50 -12.28 -7.21
N ALA A 45 -2.85 -12.24 -6.05
CA ALA A 45 -2.99 -11.14 -5.08
C ALA A 45 -2.59 -9.79 -5.71
N SER A 46 -1.51 -9.74 -6.48
CA SER A 46 -1.07 -8.53 -7.16
C SER A 46 -2.06 -8.01 -8.20
N VAL A 47 -2.66 -8.91 -8.99
CA VAL A 47 -3.70 -8.56 -9.97
C VAL A 47 -4.95 -8.03 -9.26
N ARG A 48 -5.42 -8.70 -8.19
CA ARG A 48 -6.57 -8.22 -7.41
C ARG A 48 -6.31 -6.86 -6.78
N ALA A 49 -5.11 -6.64 -6.25
CA ALA A 49 -4.70 -5.36 -5.68
C ALA A 49 -4.71 -4.25 -6.75
N ALA A 50 -4.18 -4.52 -7.95
CA ALA A 50 -4.16 -3.56 -9.05
C ALA A 50 -5.57 -3.16 -9.49
N ARG A 51 -6.47 -4.14 -9.66
CA ARG A 51 -7.88 -3.92 -10.02
C ARG A 51 -8.60 -3.08 -8.96
N ALA A 52 -8.46 -3.44 -7.69
CA ALA A 52 -9.06 -2.68 -6.60
C ALA A 52 -8.47 -1.27 -6.49
N SER A 53 -7.17 -1.12 -6.70
CA SER A 53 -6.49 0.18 -6.72
C SER A 53 -6.96 1.07 -7.87
N ALA A 54 -7.15 0.51 -9.07
CA ALA A 54 -7.71 1.24 -10.20
C ALA A 54 -9.15 1.69 -9.94
N ALA A 55 -9.99 0.82 -9.40
CA ALA A 55 -11.38 1.12 -9.10
C ALA A 55 -11.54 2.23 -8.05
N LEU A 56 -10.64 2.34 -7.08
CA LEU A 56 -10.58 3.45 -6.12
C LEU A 56 -10.30 4.80 -6.78
N GLU A 57 -9.71 4.82 -7.97
CA GLU A 57 -9.45 6.02 -8.77
C GLU A 57 -10.47 6.18 -9.93
N GLY A 58 -11.56 5.41 -9.90
CA GLY A 58 -12.62 5.47 -10.90
C GLY A 58 -12.38 4.62 -12.16
N GLY A 59 -11.32 3.83 -12.21
CA GLY A 59 -11.07 2.86 -13.28
C GLY A 59 -11.92 1.60 -13.16
N PRO A 60 -11.96 0.75 -14.18
CA PRO A 60 -12.70 -0.51 -14.15
C PRO A 60 -12.04 -1.56 -13.24
N THR A 61 -12.87 -2.50 -12.76
CA THR A 61 -12.38 -3.68 -12.02
C THR A 61 -12.06 -4.86 -12.93
N ASP A 62 -12.58 -4.88 -14.14
CA ASP A 62 -12.49 -6.05 -15.01
C ASP A 62 -11.39 -5.91 -16.06
N ILE A 63 -10.61 -6.96 -16.22
CA ILE A 63 -9.64 -7.09 -17.30
C ILE A 63 -10.38 -7.73 -18.47
N PRO A 64 -10.38 -7.11 -19.68
CA PRO A 64 -11.03 -7.68 -20.85
C PRO A 64 -10.51 -9.10 -21.18
N GLU A 65 -11.38 -9.97 -21.70
CA GLU A 65 -10.99 -11.34 -22.11
C GLU A 65 -9.90 -11.34 -23.18
N SER A 66 -9.82 -10.28 -24.01
CA SER A 66 -8.74 -10.10 -24.98
C SER A 66 -7.36 -9.90 -24.33
N GLY A 67 -7.32 -9.56 -23.04
CA GLY A 67 -6.10 -9.18 -22.32
C GLY A 67 -5.61 -7.76 -22.64
N GLU A 68 -6.23 -7.04 -23.58
CA GLU A 68 -5.86 -5.68 -23.94
C GLU A 68 -6.57 -4.68 -23.02
N VAL A 69 -5.80 -3.98 -22.19
CA VAL A 69 -6.30 -2.99 -21.23
C VAL A 69 -6.14 -1.60 -21.81
N SER A 70 -7.24 -1.00 -22.22
CA SER A 70 -7.28 0.36 -22.78
C SER A 70 -7.49 1.46 -21.74
N ASP A 71 -8.06 1.14 -20.57
CA ASP A 71 -8.22 2.11 -19.48
C ASP A 71 -6.85 2.48 -18.88
N PRO A 72 -6.48 3.78 -18.86
CA PRO A 72 -5.14 4.21 -18.45
C PRO A 72 -4.86 4.00 -16.96
N VAL A 73 -5.89 4.05 -16.09
CA VAL A 73 -5.73 3.87 -14.65
C VAL A 73 -5.50 2.40 -14.32
N LEU A 74 -6.29 1.51 -14.93
CA LEU A 74 -6.09 0.06 -14.78
C LEU A 74 -4.77 -0.39 -15.38
N ALA A 75 -4.41 0.09 -16.57
CA ALA A 75 -3.13 -0.21 -17.21
C ALA A 75 -1.95 0.22 -16.34
N GLY A 76 -1.99 1.43 -15.77
CA GLY A 76 -0.99 1.94 -14.83
C GLY A 76 -0.89 1.10 -13.56
N SER A 77 -2.01 0.70 -12.98
CA SER A 77 -2.06 -0.15 -11.79
C SER A 77 -1.48 -1.55 -12.04
N LEU A 78 -1.74 -2.14 -13.21
CA LEU A 78 -1.18 -3.44 -13.61
C LEU A 78 0.33 -3.36 -13.86
N ARG A 79 0.82 -2.29 -14.53
CA ARG A 79 2.27 -2.06 -14.69
C ARG A 79 2.99 -1.95 -13.35
N ILE A 80 2.37 -1.31 -12.36
CA ILE A 80 2.91 -1.28 -11.00
C ILE A 80 2.94 -2.69 -10.40
N ALA A 81 1.86 -3.45 -10.49
CA ALA A 81 1.78 -4.80 -9.93
C ALA A 81 2.90 -5.72 -10.47
N GLU A 82 3.19 -5.62 -11.77
CA GLU A 82 4.28 -6.35 -12.42
C GLU A 82 5.67 -5.90 -11.93
N ALA A 83 5.89 -4.59 -11.81
CA ALA A 83 7.19 -4.03 -11.48
C ALA A 83 7.52 -4.02 -9.98
N LEU A 84 6.50 -4.15 -9.11
CA LEU A 84 6.60 -3.85 -7.68
C LEU A 84 7.69 -4.67 -6.98
N GLY A 85 7.76 -5.98 -7.25
CA GLY A 85 8.78 -6.85 -6.65
C GLY A 85 10.21 -6.39 -6.94
N GLY A 86 10.47 -5.93 -8.17
CA GLY A 86 11.77 -5.37 -8.58
C GLY A 86 12.11 -4.03 -7.94
N LEU A 87 11.12 -3.29 -7.45
CA LEU A 87 11.31 -1.98 -6.84
C LEU A 87 11.55 -2.03 -5.32
N VAL A 88 11.29 -3.15 -4.65
CA VAL A 88 11.43 -3.28 -3.18
C VAL A 88 12.86 -2.94 -2.71
N ALA A 89 13.89 -3.42 -3.41
CA ALA A 89 15.28 -3.12 -3.06
C ALA A 89 15.63 -1.64 -3.27
N THR A 90 15.01 -0.97 -4.24
CA THR A 90 15.15 0.48 -4.44
C THR A 90 14.39 1.23 -3.34
N TRP A 91 13.20 0.77 -2.96
CA TRP A 91 12.42 1.34 -1.87
C TRP A 91 13.20 1.39 -0.55
N GLN A 92 13.91 0.31 -0.22
CA GLN A 92 14.72 0.22 1.01
C GLN A 92 15.95 1.15 1.03
N ARG A 93 16.46 1.58 -0.12
CA ARG A 93 17.72 2.35 -0.21
C ARG A 93 17.54 3.78 -0.71
N ALA A 94 16.59 3.98 -1.60
CA ALA A 94 16.33 5.23 -2.30
C ALA A 94 14.82 5.39 -2.54
N PRO A 95 14.00 5.55 -1.48
CA PRO A 95 12.54 5.55 -1.57
C PRO A 95 11.98 6.60 -2.52
N LEU A 96 12.60 7.77 -2.62
CA LEU A 96 12.16 8.82 -3.55
C LEU A 96 12.34 8.42 -5.01
N GLN A 97 13.39 7.65 -5.33
CA GLN A 97 13.57 7.09 -6.68
C GLN A 97 12.51 6.02 -6.97
N ALA A 98 12.18 5.20 -5.99
CA ALA A 98 11.11 4.21 -6.12
C ALA A 98 9.75 4.89 -6.34
N LEU A 99 9.43 5.97 -5.59
CA LEU A 99 8.21 6.77 -5.77
C LEU A 99 8.14 7.39 -7.17
N ALA A 100 9.22 7.98 -7.66
CA ALA A 100 9.30 8.52 -9.01
C ALA A 100 9.02 7.42 -10.05
N ARG A 101 9.59 6.23 -9.87
CA ARG A 101 9.36 5.10 -10.78
C ARG A 101 7.93 4.59 -10.71
N LEU A 102 7.33 4.48 -9.52
CA LEU A 102 5.92 4.12 -9.36
C LEU A 102 5.02 5.12 -10.11
N HIS A 103 5.30 6.43 -9.98
CA HIS A 103 4.50 7.43 -10.68
C HIS A 103 4.66 7.35 -12.21
N VAL A 104 5.88 7.09 -12.71
CA VAL A 104 6.08 6.84 -14.15
C VAL A 104 5.22 5.68 -14.64
N LEU A 105 5.15 4.58 -13.89
CA LEU A 105 4.35 3.40 -14.26
C LEU A 105 2.83 3.67 -14.16
N ALA A 106 2.41 4.37 -13.10
CA ALA A 106 1.00 4.66 -12.86
C ALA A 106 0.43 5.64 -13.88
N ALA A 107 1.21 6.67 -14.24
CA ALA A 107 0.72 7.86 -14.93
C ALA A 107 1.13 7.96 -16.41
N ALA A 108 1.81 6.94 -16.96
CA ALA A 108 2.33 6.97 -18.33
C ALA A 108 1.29 7.33 -19.39
N ASP A 109 0.03 6.90 -19.19
CA ASP A 109 -1.07 7.16 -20.14
C ASP A 109 -1.99 8.31 -19.66
N LEU A 110 -1.67 8.95 -18.51
CA LEU A 110 -2.46 10.02 -17.93
C LEU A 110 -1.85 11.40 -18.12
N THR A 111 -0.53 11.50 -18.18
CA THR A 111 0.19 12.77 -18.30
C THR A 111 1.59 12.57 -18.90
N THR A 112 2.14 13.64 -19.46
CA THR A 112 3.53 13.69 -19.92
C THR A 112 4.51 14.07 -18.80
N ASP A 113 4.02 14.70 -17.73
CA ASP A 113 4.84 15.07 -16.56
C ASP A 113 4.83 13.94 -15.53
N VAL A 114 5.70 12.96 -15.76
CA VAL A 114 5.79 11.74 -14.96
C VAL A 114 7.05 11.71 -14.09
N GLY A 115 6.94 11.11 -12.91
CA GLY A 115 8.06 10.85 -12.01
C GLY A 115 8.58 12.08 -11.26
N ARG A 116 7.97 13.23 -11.40
CA ARG A 116 8.39 14.49 -10.76
C ARG A 116 7.37 14.95 -9.73
N PRO A 117 7.74 15.02 -8.44
CA PRO A 117 6.89 15.64 -7.43
C PRO A 117 6.67 17.12 -7.73
N ARG A 118 5.54 17.67 -7.27
CA ARG A 118 5.24 19.09 -7.33
C ARG A 118 6.37 19.91 -6.64
N VAL A 119 6.74 21.02 -7.25
CA VAL A 119 7.76 21.92 -6.68
C VAL A 119 7.14 22.70 -5.52
N SER A 120 7.47 22.29 -4.30
CA SER A 120 7.06 22.92 -3.05
C SER A 120 8.03 22.51 -1.96
N GLU A 121 8.41 23.46 -1.08
CA GLU A 121 9.28 23.17 0.05
C GLU A 121 8.65 22.15 1.01
N ASP A 122 7.35 22.29 1.30
CA ASP A 122 6.59 21.34 2.13
C ASP A 122 6.63 19.93 1.54
N VAL A 123 6.39 19.78 0.23
CA VAL A 123 6.45 18.48 -0.44
C VAL A 123 7.84 17.86 -0.33
N SER A 124 8.89 18.65 -0.56
CA SER A 124 10.27 18.14 -0.47
C SER A 124 10.63 17.69 0.94
N GLN A 125 10.34 18.51 1.95
CA GLN A 125 10.63 18.19 3.35
C GLN A 125 9.88 16.93 3.82
N ARG A 126 8.60 16.81 3.50
CA ARG A 126 7.79 15.66 3.90
C ARG A 126 8.20 14.38 3.18
N LEU A 127 8.57 14.45 1.91
CA LEU A 127 9.13 13.30 1.19
C LEU A 127 10.49 12.87 1.76
N ASP A 128 11.35 13.80 2.15
CA ASP A 128 12.64 13.49 2.80
C ASP A 128 12.43 12.83 4.17
N MET A 129 11.46 13.31 4.96
CA MET A 129 11.07 12.67 6.22
C MET A 129 10.54 11.25 5.99
N LEU A 130 9.65 11.07 5.01
CA LEU A 130 9.14 9.76 4.63
C LEU A 130 10.29 8.83 4.22
N GLY A 131 11.21 9.31 3.40
CA GLY A 131 12.40 8.58 3.01
C GLY A 131 13.23 8.12 4.20
N SER A 132 13.42 8.99 5.17
CA SER A 132 14.15 8.67 6.42
C SER A 132 13.43 7.60 7.24
N LEU A 133 12.11 7.65 7.35
CA LEU A 133 11.31 6.62 8.04
C LEU A 133 11.45 5.24 7.38
N VAL A 134 11.36 5.19 6.06
CA VAL A 134 11.44 3.95 5.28
C VAL A 134 12.83 3.30 5.37
N THR A 135 13.89 4.12 5.43
CA THR A 135 15.28 3.63 5.47
C THR A 135 15.79 3.30 6.88
N GLY A 136 14.90 3.17 7.86
CA GLY A 136 15.22 2.73 9.21
C GLY A 136 15.13 3.81 10.28
N GLY A 137 14.47 4.94 9.99
CA GLY A 137 14.24 6.04 10.94
C GLY A 137 13.22 5.75 12.04
N THR A 138 12.66 4.55 12.11
CA THR A 138 11.68 4.13 13.11
C THR A 138 11.80 2.65 13.44
N SER A 139 11.36 2.29 14.66
CA SER A 139 11.34 0.92 15.19
C SER A 139 9.92 0.45 15.57
N VAL A 140 8.89 1.25 15.28
CA VAL A 140 7.50 0.86 15.57
C VAL A 140 7.08 -0.35 14.75
N PRO A 141 6.03 -1.09 15.19
CA PRO A 141 5.50 -2.23 14.42
C PRO A 141 5.17 -1.89 12.98
N ALA A 142 5.52 -2.78 12.05
CA ALA A 142 5.38 -2.57 10.62
C ALA A 142 3.98 -2.12 10.15
N PRO A 143 2.83 -2.60 10.70
CA PRO A 143 1.52 -2.07 10.32
C PRO A 143 1.37 -0.56 10.52
N ILE A 144 2.02 0.00 11.54
CA ILE A 144 2.01 1.47 11.78
C ILE A 144 2.84 2.18 10.69
N VAL A 145 4.02 1.66 10.36
CA VAL A 145 4.84 2.23 9.27
C VAL A 145 4.08 2.22 7.95
N VAL A 146 3.40 1.11 7.63
CA VAL A 146 2.55 0.97 6.44
C VAL A 146 1.45 2.02 6.43
N ALA A 147 0.77 2.21 7.57
CA ALA A 147 -0.30 3.21 7.70
C ALA A 147 0.22 4.64 7.50
N VAL A 148 1.35 4.98 8.11
CA VAL A 148 1.95 6.31 7.99
C VAL A 148 2.40 6.59 6.55
N VAL A 149 3.12 5.66 5.92
CA VAL A 149 3.54 5.81 4.51
C VAL A 149 2.34 6.01 3.59
N HIS A 150 1.30 5.21 3.77
CA HIS A 150 0.08 5.29 2.96
C HIS A 150 -0.65 6.63 3.17
N GLY A 151 -0.92 7.01 4.40
CA GLY A 151 -1.65 8.24 4.73
C GLY A 151 -0.87 9.49 4.34
N GLU A 152 0.45 9.49 4.53
CA GLU A 152 1.32 10.58 4.16
C GLU A 152 1.29 10.86 2.65
N LEU A 153 1.41 9.83 1.83
CA LEU A 153 1.39 9.97 0.37
C LEU A 153 0.00 10.35 -0.17
N LEU A 154 -1.09 9.88 0.46
CA LEU A 154 -2.43 10.31 0.12
C LEU A 154 -2.66 11.79 0.46
N GLY A 155 -2.34 12.19 1.69
CA GLY A 155 -2.55 13.54 2.17
C GLY A 155 -1.63 14.57 1.49
N LEU A 156 -0.39 14.19 1.22
CA LEU A 156 0.56 15.05 0.52
C LEU A 156 0.23 15.19 -0.97
N ALA A 157 -0.27 14.13 -1.60
CA ALA A 157 -0.52 14.07 -3.04
C ALA A 157 0.64 14.67 -3.85
N PRO A 158 1.86 14.10 -3.77
CA PRO A 158 3.07 14.77 -4.28
C PRO A 158 3.11 14.92 -5.80
N PHE A 159 2.30 14.20 -6.53
CA PHE A 159 2.24 14.25 -8.00
C PHE A 159 0.96 14.93 -8.49
N GLY A 160 0.90 15.26 -9.78
CA GLY A 160 -0.28 15.89 -10.38
C GLY A 160 -1.47 14.93 -10.49
N VAL A 161 -1.21 13.64 -10.76
CA VAL A 161 -2.22 12.57 -10.95
C VAL A 161 -1.74 11.26 -10.33
N ALA A 162 -2.62 10.25 -10.27
CA ALA A 162 -2.32 8.87 -9.84
C ALA A 162 -1.75 8.74 -8.42
N ASN A 163 -1.94 9.73 -7.53
CA ASN A 163 -1.38 9.71 -6.17
C ASN A 163 -1.90 8.53 -5.35
N GLY A 164 -3.18 8.19 -5.46
CA GLY A 164 -3.76 7.07 -4.72
C GLY A 164 -3.16 5.73 -5.14
N VAL A 165 -2.96 5.51 -6.45
CA VAL A 165 -2.30 4.29 -6.95
C VAL A 165 -0.86 4.19 -6.42
N VAL A 166 -0.11 5.30 -6.45
CA VAL A 166 1.26 5.37 -5.93
C VAL A 166 1.30 5.14 -4.42
N ALA A 167 0.40 5.74 -3.66
CA ALA A 167 0.34 5.61 -2.20
C ALA A 167 0.07 4.15 -1.76
N ARG A 168 -0.88 3.47 -2.40
CA ARG A 168 -1.18 2.05 -2.11
C ARG A 168 -0.02 1.14 -2.52
N ALA A 169 0.64 1.40 -3.64
CA ALA A 169 1.83 0.67 -4.05
C ALA A 169 3.01 0.86 -3.08
N ALA A 170 3.24 2.07 -2.60
CA ALA A 170 4.26 2.36 -1.59
C ALA A 170 3.96 1.66 -0.25
N ALA A 171 2.69 1.65 0.19
CA ALA A 171 2.25 0.89 1.36
C ALA A 171 2.53 -0.60 1.21
N ARG A 172 2.26 -1.17 0.03
CA ARG A 172 2.56 -2.58 -0.28
C ARG A 172 4.07 -2.86 -0.27
N MET A 173 4.88 -1.99 -0.89
CA MET A 173 6.35 -2.11 -0.80
C MET A 173 6.85 -2.02 0.64
N THR A 174 6.25 -1.17 1.46
CA THR A 174 6.56 -1.06 2.89
C THR A 174 6.22 -2.34 3.63
N SER A 175 5.06 -2.94 3.37
CA SER A 175 4.70 -4.26 3.92
C SER A 175 5.73 -5.35 3.59
N ILE A 176 6.21 -5.37 2.34
CA ILE A 176 7.21 -6.35 1.89
C ILE A 176 8.57 -6.07 2.54
N SER A 177 9.04 -4.82 2.47
CA SER A 177 10.39 -4.42 2.90
C SER A 177 10.60 -4.48 4.41
N THR A 178 9.55 -4.28 5.20
CA THR A 178 9.58 -4.42 6.66
C THR A 178 9.45 -5.86 7.14
N GLY A 179 9.20 -6.81 6.23
CA GLY A 179 8.98 -8.21 6.57
C GLY A 179 7.59 -8.51 7.13
N LEU A 180 6.65 -7.56 7.11
CA LEU A 180 5.26 -7.81 7.49
C LEU A 180 4.62 -8.82 6.54
N ASP A 181 4.75 -8.58 5.24
CA ASP A 181 4.25 -9.44 4.16
C ASP A 181 5.33 -9.70 3.10
N PRO A 182 6.41 -10.45 3.43
CA PRO A 182 7.60 -10.55 2.59
C PRO A 182 7.36 -11.18 1.21
N LYS A 183 6.23 -11.84 1.02
CA LYS A 183 5.82 -12.47 -0.26
C LYS A 183 4.75 -11.66 -1.01
N GLY A 184 4.23 -10.57 -0.41
CA GLY A 184 3.20 -9.73 -1.00
C GLY A 184 1.86 -10.44 -1.23
N LEU A 185 1.44 -11.27 -0.28
CA LEU A 185 0.24 -12.12 -0.38
C LEU A 185 -1.05 -11.38 -0.01
N GLY A 186 -0.98 -10.40 0.89
CA GLY A 186 -2.13 -9.64 1.36
C GLY A 186 -2.73 -8.75 0.28
N VAL A 187 -4.03 -8.50 0.35
CA VAL A 187 -4.77 -7.65 -0.61
C VAL A 187 -5.62 -6.62 0.15
N PRO A 188 -5.01 -5.69 0.91
CA PRO A 188 -5.74 -4.67 1.66
C PRO A 188 -6.54 -3.72 0.74
N GLU A 189 -6.14 -3.55 -0.52
CA GLU A 189 -6.80 -2.70 -1.50
C GLU A 189 -8.26 -3.11 -1.75
N VAL A 190 -8.56 -4.41 -1.70
CA VAL A 190 -9.94 -4.93 -1.81
C VAL A 190 -10.79 -4.46 -0.63
N ALA A 191 -10.23 -4.41 0.58
CA ALA A 191 -10.95 -3.89 1.75
C ALA A 191 -11.15 -2.38 1.66
N CYS A 192 -10.15 -1.63 1.18
CA CYS A 192 -10.28 -0.19 0.92
C CYS A 192 -11.40 0.08 -0.09
N LEU A 193 -11.47 -0.68 -1.19
CA LEU A 193 -12.51 -0.53 -2.20
C LEU A 193 -13.90 -0.84 -1.64
N ARG A 194 -14.07 -1.94 -0.91
CA ARG A 194 -15.35 -2.32 -0.31
C ARG A 194 -15.86 -1.30 0.72
N ARG A 195 -14.96 -0.55 1.32
CA ARG A 195 -15.24 0.50 2.33
C ARG A 195 -14.72 1.87 1.86
N SER A 196 -14.95 2.19 0.58
CA SER A 196 -14.36 3.38 -0.05
C SER A 196 -14.70 4.69 0.66
N ALA A 197 -15.95 4.86 1.11
CA ALA A 197 -16.35 6.05 1.86
C ALA A 197 -15.63 6.17 3.22
N GLU A 198 -15.45 5.06 3.94
CA GLU A 198 -14.71 5.04 5.20
C GLU A 198 -13.20 5.26 4.97
N TYR A 199 -12.65 4.69 3.90
CA TYR A 199 -11.27 4.90 3.47
C TYR A 199 -10.99 6.37 3.19
N GLU A 200 -11.86 7.02 2.43
CA GLU A 200 -11.76 8.45 2.12
C GLU A 200 -11.87 9.30 3.39
N ALA A 201 -12.88 9.08 4.21
CA ALA A 201 -13.06 9.81 5.47
C ALA A 201 -11.86 9.65 6.40
N ALA A 202 -11.32 8.45 6.55
CA ALA A 202 -10.15 8.18 7.39
C ALA A 202 -8.88 8.84 6.82
N SER A 203 -8.69 8.89 5.51
CA SER A 203 -7.55 9.56 4.88
C SER A 203 -7.59 11.08 5.08
N VAL A 204 -8.77 11.68 4.98
CA VAL A 204 -8.98 13.11 5.28
C VAL A 204 -8.72 13.40 6.77
N ALA A 205 -9.18 12.52 7.67
CA ALA A 205 -8.91 12.65 9.09
C ALA A 205 -7.40 12.58 9.40
N PHE A 206 -6.65 11.67 8.76
CA PHE A 206 -5.19 11.60 8.87
C PHE A 206 -4.53 12.91 8.43
N ALA A 207 -4.93 13.45 7.29
CA ALA A 207 -4.37 14.68 6.74
C ALA A 207 -4.59 15.91 7.65
N SER A 208 -5.57 15.88 8.56
CA SER A 208 -5.77 16.93 9.56
C SER A 208 -4.64 17.02 10.60
N GLY A 209 -3.85 15.96 10.78
CA GLY A 209 -2.78 15.87 11.77
C GLY A 209 -3.27 15.75 13.22
N SER A 210 -4.58 15.66 13.46
CA SER A 210 -5.13 15.48 14.80
C SER A 210 -4.83 14.08 15.35
N LEU A 211 -4.62 13.93 16.66
CA LEU A 211 -4.37 12.63 17.27
C LEU A 211 -5.51 11.63 17.03
N GLU A 212 -6.74 12.12 17.03
CA GLU A 212 -7.93 11.33 16.72
C GLU A 212 -7.93 10.86 15.25
N GLY A 213 -7.63 11.75 14.32
CA GLY A 213 -7.54 11.42 12.89
C GLY A 213 -6.39 10.45 12.59
N LEU A 214 -5.25 10.61 13.25
CA LEU A 214 -4.14 9.65 13.16
C LEU A 214 -4.56 8.26 13.66
N ALA A 215 -5.23 8.19 14.82
CA ALA A 215 -5.72 6.93 15.37
C ALA A 215 -6.75 6.28 14.44
N GLN A 216 -7.74 7.03 13.97
CA GLN A 216 -8.78 6.56 13.05
C GLN A 216 -8.17 5.93 11.79
N TRP A 217 -7.21 6.60 11.17
CA TRP A 217 -6.53 6.10 9.98
C TRP A 217 -5.73 4.82 10.24
N ILE A 218 -4.91 4.80 11.31
CA ILE A 218 -4.09 3.63 11.64
C ILE A 218 -4.99 2.42 11.92
N LEU A 219 -6.07 2.60 12.66
CA LEU A 219 -7.05 1.54 12.94
C LEU A 219 -7.71 1.03 11.65
N PHE A 220 -8.09 1.94 10.74
CA PHE A 220 -8.63 1.59 9.43
C PHE A 220 -7.63 0.76 8.61
N VAL A 221 -6.37 1.19 8.54
CA VAL A 221 -5.33 0.45 7.78
C VAL A 221 -5.05 -0.91 8.40
N CYS A 222 -4.95 -1.01 9.74
CA CYS A 222 -4.79 -2.30 10.41
C CYS A 222 -5.95 -3.26 10.10
N SER A 223 -7.19 -2.78 10.19
CA SER A 223 -8.37 -3.59 9.84
C SER A 223 -8.39 -3.99 8.35
N SER A 224 -7.84 -3.15 7.47
CA SER A 224 -7.70 -3.45 6.04
C SER A 224 -6.61 -4.48 5.77
N LEU A 225 -5.51 -4.47 6.52
CA LEU A 225 -4.48 -5.53 6.49
C LEU A 225 -5.05 -6.87 6.92
N GLU A 226 -5.85 -6.92 7.98
CA GLU A 226 -6.54 -8.14 8.42
C GLU A 226 -7.53 -8.66 7.36
N ALA A 227 -8.31 -7.76 6.75
CA ALA A 227 -9.23 -8.12 5.67
C ALA A 227 -8.47 -8.60 4.42
N GLY A 228 -7.35 -7.94 4.09
CA GLY A 228 -6.44 -8.36 3.02
C GLY A 228 -5.80 -9.73 3.27
N ALA A 229 -5.53 -10.07 4.53
CA ALA A 229 -5.07 -11.40 4.92
C ALA A 229 -6.17 -12.47 4.70
N ARG A 230 -7.44 -12.15 5.01
CA ARG A 230 -8.58 -13.05 4.70
C ARG A 230 -8.76 -13.25 3.20
N GLU A 231 -8.61 -12.21 2.40
CA GLU A 231 -8.63 -12.31 0.93
C GLU A 231 -7.49 -13.21 0.41
N ALA A 232 -6.28 -13.04 0.91
CA ALA A 232 -5.13 -13.88 0.58
C ALA A 232 -5.32 -15.35 0.97
N LYS A 233 -5.99 -15.61 2.11
CA LYS A 233 -6.37 -16.97 2.49
C LYS A 233 -7.36 -17.57 1.49
N SER A 234 -8.35 -16.81 1.05
CA SER A 234 -9.31 -17.25 0.03
C SER A 234 -8.62 -17.61 -1.29
N ILE A 235 -7.63 -16.80 -1.73
CA ILE A 235 -6.81 -17.11 -2.91
C ILE A 235 -6.05 -18.43 -2.72
N ALA A 236 -5.45 -18.62 -1.56
CA ALA A 236 -4.70 -19.85 -1.26
C ALA A 236 -5.61 -21.09 -1.16
N ASP A 237 -6.82 -20.95 -0.60
CA ASP A 237 -7.81 -22.03 -0.53
C ASP A 237 -8.28 -22.42 -1.94
N ALA A 238 -8.54 -21.46 -2.82
CA ALA A 238 -8.93 -21.70 -4.21
C ALA A 238 -7.85 -22.46 -4.99
N ALA A 239 -6.57 -22.13 -4.76
CA ALA A 239 -5.44 -22.82 -5.40
C ALA A 239 -5.22 -24.26 -4.90
N LEU A 240 -5.98 -24.75 -3.90
CA LEU A 240 -6.00 -26.16 -3.50
C LEU A 240 -6.96 -27.00 -4.32
N THR A 241 -7.93 -26.36 -4.96
CA THR A 241 -9.02 -27.01 -5.69
C THR A 241 -8.82 -26.97 -7.21
N SER A 242 -7.79 -26.26 -7.66
CA SER A 242 -7.34 -26.17 -9.05
C SER A 242 -6.27 -27.21 -9.35
#